data_b3805acebe1840fcc151a499dc61670d
#
_entry.id   b3805acebe1840fcc151a499dc61670d
#
_cell.length_a   1.000
_cell.length_b   1.000
_cell.length_c   1.000
_cell.angle_alpha   90.00
_cell.angle_beta   90.00
_cell.angle_gamma   90.00
#
_symmetry.space_group_name_H-M   'P 1'
#
loop_
_entity.id
_entity.type
_entity.pdbx_description
1 polymer ?
#
loop_
_entity_poly.entity_id
_entity_poly.type
_entity_poly.pdbx_seq_one_letter_code
_entity_poly.pdbx_strand_id
1 'polypeptide(L)'
;MAADDAGLVGLWFAGQKHFAPGLTQAREQETPVLAAAGRWLDLYFAGRRPHFTPPLHLTGTEFRMAVWSLLQEIPYGETTTYGDLARQLAQRLEVPHMSAQAVGGAVGHNPISLIVPCHRVIGADGNLTGYAGGVDKKRRLLALEGLDVSRFA
;
A
#
# COMPACT_ATOMS: atom_id res chain seq x y z
N MET A 1 6.94 -9.45 7.74
CA MET A 1 5.76 -9.89 6.96
C MET A 1 5.09 -11.07 7.64
N ALA A 2 3.81 -11.25 7.40
CA ALA A 2 3.01 -12.33 7.96
C ALA A 2 2.04 -12.88 6.91
N ALA A 3 1.74 -14.16 7.01
CA ALA A 3 0.79 -14.85 6.13
C ALA A 3 -0.05 -15.86 6.93
N ASP A 4 -1.21 -16.19 6.39
CA ASP A 4 -2.03 -17.31 6.80
C ASP A 4 -2.23 -18.30 5.64
N ASP A 5 -3.13 -19.25 5.80
CA ASP A 5 -3.38 -20.27 4.76
C ASP A 5 -3.98 -19.69 3.46
N ALA A 6 -4.61 -18.52 3.53
CA ALA A 6 -5.23 -17.87 2.39
C ALA A 6 -4.28 -16.94 1.63
N GLY A 7 -3.26 -16.38 2.29
CA GLY A 7 -2.32 -15.46 1.66
C GLY A 7 -1.53 -14.59 2.62
N LEU A 8 -0.87 -13.59 2.07
CA LEU A 8 -0.15 -12.59 2.83
C LEU A 8 -1.15 -11.70 3.58
N VAL A 9 -0.99 -11.55 4.88
CA VAL A 9 -1.86 -10.72 5.73
C VAL A 9 -1.21 -9.44 6.17
N GLY A 10 0.12 -9.35 6.09
CA GLY A 10 0.83 -8.13 6.48
C GLY A 10 2.26 -8.04 5.97
N LEU A 11 2.65 -6.81 5.67
CA LEU A 11 3.99 -6.41 5.29
C LEU A 11 4.21 -4.99 5.80
N TRP A 12 5.13 -4.81 6.75
CA TRP A 12 5.34 -3.55 7.43
C TRP A 12 6.81 -3.16 7.47
N PHE A 13 7.07 -1.87 7.49
CA PHE A 13 8.38 -1.35 7.89
C PHE A 13 8.52 -1.43 9.42
N ALA A 14 9.71 -1.75 9.90
CA ALA A 14 9.99 -1.70 11.33
C ALA A 14 9.68 -0.29 11.89
N GLY A 15 8.95 -0.23 13.00
CA GLY A 15 8.60 1.02 13.68
C GLY A 15 7.53 1.88 13.01
N GLN A 16 6.87 1.41 11.95
CA GLN A 16 5.77 2.17 11.36
C GLN A 16 4.53 2.21 12.25
N LYS A 17 3.63 3.18 12.00
CA LYS A 17 2.29 3.18 12.59
C LYS A 17 1.52 1.92 12.21
N HIS A 18 0.71 1.41 13.12
CA HIS A 18 -0.09 0.18 12.93
C HIS A 18 0.76 -1.04 12.54
N PHE A 19 1.95 -1.14 13.15
CA PHE A 19 2.83 -2.29 12.93
C PHE A 19 2.21 -3.56 13.50
N ALA A 20 2.10 -4.59 12.66
CA ALA A 20 1.75 -5.96 13.02
C ALA A 20 0.56 -6.11 14.02
N PRO A 21 -0.57 -5.38 13.86
CA PRO A 21 -1.69 -5.52 14.78
C PRO A 21 -2.23 -6.96 14.72
N GLY A 22 -2.48 -7.55 15.90
CA GLY A 22 -3.10 -8.88 15.99
C GLY A 22 -2.17 -10.09 15.79
N LEU A 23 -0.86 -9.91 15.65
CA LEU A 23 0.10 -11.03 15.55
C LEU A 23 0.50 -11.59 16.92
N THR A 24 -0.46 -11.98 17.75
CA THR A 24 -0.20 -12.48 19.10
C THR A 24 0.17 -13.97 19.16
N GLN A 25 -0.13 -14.74 18.12
CA GLN A 25 0.09 -16.20 18.04
C GLN A 25 0.87 -16.61 16.78
N ALA A 26 1.63 -15.69 16.20
CA ALA A 26 2.42 -15.97 15.01
C ALA A 26 3.60 -16.91 15.33
N ARG A 27 3.91 -17.81 14.40
CA ARG A 27 5.09 -18.66 14.43
C ARG A 27 6.08 -18.18 13.38
N GLU A 28 7.36 -18.23 13.68
CA GLU A 28 8.40 -18.05 12.69
C GLU A 28 8.52 -19.31 11.83
N GLN A 29 8.01 -19.23 10.61
CA GLN A 29 8.00 -20.34 9.67
C GLN A 29 8.05 -19.81 8.24
N GLU A 30 8.86 -20.41 7.40
CA GLU A 30 8.80 -20.15 5.96
C GLU A 30 7.60 -20.90 5.35
N THR A 31 6.85 -20.19 4.51
CA THR A 31 5.72 -20.74 3.77
C THR A 31 5.85 -20.36 2.29
N PRO A 32 5.17 -21.06 1.37
CA PRO A 32 5.19 -20.68 -0.05
C PRO A 32 4.76 -19.22 -0.29
N VAL A 33 3.79 -18.70 0.47
CA VAL A 33 3.34 -17.31 0.39
C VAL A 33 4.43 -16.35 0.83
N LEU A 34 5.09 -16.61 1.95
CA LEU A 34 6.19 -15.78 2.44
C LEU A 34 7.40 -15.83 1.51
N ALA A 35 7.71 -16.98 0.93
CA ALA A 35 8.76 -17.12 -0.07
C ALA A 35 8.45 -16.31 -1.34
N ALA A 36 7.20 -16.35 -1.83
CA ALA A 36 6.75 -15.54 -2.96
C ALA A 36 6.84 -14.04 -2.67
N ALA A 37 6.41 -13.61 -1.48
CA ALA A 37 6.54 -12.22 -1.05
C ALA A 37 8.01 -11.78 -0.95
N GLY A 38 8.89 -12.66 -0.48
CA GLY A 38 10.34 -12.42 -0.45
C GLY A 38 10.92 -12.19 -1.85
N ARG A 39 10.58 -13.04 -2.82
CA ARG A 39 10.99 -12.85 -4.23
C ARG A 39 10.45 -11.56 -4.83
N TRP A 40 9.23 -11.19 -4.51
CA TRP A 40 8.63 -9.91 -4.93
C TRP A 40 9.45 -8.73 -4.39
N LEU A 41 9.79 -8.76 -3.11
CA LEU A 41 10.61 -7.73 -2.47
C LEU A 41 12.02 -7.64 -3.06
N ASP A 42 12.66 -8.78 -3.33
CA ASP A 42 14.00 -8.81 -3.95
C ASP A 42 13.99 -8.13 -5.32
N LEU A 43 12.99 -8.40 -6.15
CA LEU A 43 12.82 -7.72 -7.44
C LEU A 43 12.55 -6.23 -7.25
N TYR A 44 11.63 -5.87 -6.37
CA TYR A 44 11.25 -4.49 -6.13
C TYR A 44 12.45 -3.64 -5.66
N PHE A 45 13.19 -4.11 -4.65
CA PHE A 45 14.35 -3.40 -4.13
C PHE A 45 15.57 -3.44 -5.06
N ALA A 46 15.60 -4.30 -6.05
CA ALA A 46 16.57 -4.26 -7.14
C ALA A 46 16.20 -3.22 -8.23
N GLY A 47 15.13 -2.45 -8.04
CA GLY A 47 14.65 -1.47 -9.01
C GLY A 47 13.91 -2.10 -10.20
N ARG A 48 13.45 -3.32 -10.06
CA ARG A 48 12.70 -4.04 -11.09
C ARG A 48 11.22 -4.06 -10.74
N ARG A 49 10.38 -3.83 -11.73
CA ARG A 49 8.94 -3.99 -11.58
C ARG A 49 8.61 -5.48 -11.45
N PRO A 50 8.07 -5.95 -10.31
CA PRO A 50 7.59 -7.32 -10.22
C PRO A 50 6.41 -7.56 -11.17
N HIS A 51 6.40 -8.70 -11.86
CA HIS A 51 5.35 -9.08 -12.81
C HIS A 51 4.34 -10.08 -12.23
N PHE A 52 4.41 -10.34 -10.96
CA PHE A 52 3.49 -11.20 -10.22
C PHE A 52 3.10 -10.54 -8.91
N THR A 53 1.99 -10.99 -8.34
CA THR A 53 1.55 -10.60 -6.99
C THR A 53 1.40 -11.89 -6.17
N PRO A 54 2.03 -12.01 -4.99
CA PRO A 54 1.78 -13.14 -4.12
C PRO A 54 0.31 -13.16 -3.71
N PRO A 55 -0.26 -14.30 -3.30
CA PRO A 55 -1.62 -14.33 -2.77
C PRO A 55 -1.76 -13.38 -1.60
N LEU A 56 -2.76 -12.50 -1.66
CA LEU A 56 -3.07 -11.53 -0.60
C LEU A 56 -4.34 -11.95 0.13
N HIS A 57 -4.31 -11.85 1.46
CA HIS A 57 -5.48 -12.02 2.30
C HIS A 57 -5.71 -10.74 3.11
N LEU A 58 -6.35 -9.77 2.50
CA LEU A 58 -6.73 -8.50 3.11
C LEU A 58 -8.03 -8.66 3.90
N THR A 59 -8.04 -8.20 5.14
CA THR A 59 -9.24 -8.13 5.97
C THR A 59 -9.42 -6.75 6.54
N GLY A 60 -10.62 -6.23 6.45
CA GLY A 60 -10.97 -4.90 6.93
C GLY A 60 -12.44 -4.60 6.69
N THR A 61 -12.85 -3.37 6.99
CA THR A 61 -14.20 -2.91 6.66
C THR A 61 -14.42 -2.89 5.15
N GLU A 62 -15.67 -2.95 4.70
CA GLU A 62 -16.00 -2.82 3.27
C GLU A 62 -15.39 -1.57 2.64
N PHE A 63 -15.42 -0.46 3.36
CA PHE A 63 -14.82 0.79 2.92
C PHE A 63 -13.31 0.66 2.71
N ARG A 64 -12.59 0.12 3.70
CA ARG A 64 -11.13 -0.11 3.59
C ARG A 64 -10.79 -1.06 2.46
N MET A 65 -11.52 -2.16 2.32
CA MET A 65 -11.32 -3.12 1.24
C MET A 65 -11.51 -2.48 -0.14
N ALA A 66 -12.52 -1.61 -0.29
CA ALA A 66 -12.75 -0.88 -1.53
C ALA A 66 -11.59 0.08 -1.84
N VAL A 67 -11.08 0.81 -0.85
CA VAL A 67 -9.90 1.68 -1.01
C VAL A 67 -8.66 0.87 -1.38
N TRP A 68 -8.37 -0.22 -0.68
CA TRP A 68 -7.20 -1.05 -0.97
C TRP A 68 -7.27 -1.74 -2.33
N SER A 69 -8.46 -2.06 -2.82
CA SER A 69 -8.66 -2.52 -4.19
C SER A 69 -8.23 -1.46 -5.21
N LEU A 70 -8.62 -0.20 -5.00
CA LEU A 70 -8.19 0.92 -5.84
C LEU A 70 -6.67 1.14 -5.80
N LEU A 71 -6.05 0.99 -4.63
CA LEU A 71 -4.59 1.12 -4.52
C LEU A 71 -3.86 0.13 -5.42
N GLN A 72 -4.34 -1.11 -5.52
CA GLN A 72 -3.73 -2.15 -6.33
C GLN A 72 -3.78 -1.85 -7.85
N GLU A 73 -4.63 -0.93 -8.26
CA GLU A 73 -4.75 -0.51 -9.66
C GLU A 73 -3.77 0.62 -10.04
N ILE A 74 -3.09 1.23 -9.06
CA ILE A 74 -2.11 2.29 -9.34
C ILE A 74 -0.85 1.66 -9.93
N PRO A 75 -0.47 1.98 -11.19
CA PRO A 75 0.67 1.36 -11.83
C PRO A 75 2.00 1.70 -11.15
N TYR A 76 2.97 0.81 -11.31
CA TYR A 76 4.37 1.05 -10.93
C TYR A 76 4.90 2.30 -11.64
N GLY A 77 5.55 3.19 -10.90
CA GLY A 77 6.09 4.44 -11.44
C GLY A 77 5.05 5.54 -11.66
N GLU A 78 3.83 5.37 -11.15
CA GLU A 78 2.78 6.38 -11.23
C GLU A 78 2.29 6.78 -9.83
N THR A 79 1.67 7.94 -9.76
CA THR A 79 1.04 8.46 -8.54
C THR A 79 -0.39 8.88 -8.80
N THR A 80 -1.19 8.86 -7.74
CA THR A 80 -2.52 9.45 -7.73
C THR A 80 -2.71 10.30 -6.48
N THR A 81 -3.76 11.09 -6.43
CA THR A 81 -4.06 11.91 -5.25
C THR A 81 -5.17 11.27 -4.40
N TYR A 82 -5.22 11.65 -3.12
CA TYR A 82 -6.33 11.25 -2.23
C TYR A 82 -7.69 11.71 -2.78
N GLY A 83 -7.73 12.89 -3.40
CA GLY A 83 -8.95 13.41 -4.04
C GLY A 83 -9.37 12.60 -5.25
N ASP A 84 -8.43 12.16 -6.08
CA ASP A 84 -8.70 11.30 -7.25
C ASP A 84 -9.23 9.94 -6.81
N LEU A 85 -8.60 9.34 -5.80
CA LEU A 85 -9.11 8.09 -5.22
C LEU A 85 -10.52 8.25 -4.66
N ALA A 86 -10.79 9.36 -3.98
CA ALA A 86 -12.12 9.63 -3.44
C ALA A 86 -13.17 9.76 -4.55
N ARG A 87 -12.84 10.43 -5.66
CA ARG A 87 -13.73 10.51 -6.82
C ARG A 87 -13.99 9.15 -7.46
N GLN A 88 -12.95 8.36 -7.66
CA GLN A 88 -13.07 7.01 -8.20
C GLN A 88 -13.93 6.11 -7.30
N LEU A 89 -13.72 6.20 -5.99
CA LEU A 89 -14.49 5.42 -5.02
C LEU A 89 -15.97 5.85 -5.00
N ALA A 90 -16.23 7.15 -5.06
CA ALA A 90 -17.61 7.67 -5.15
C ALA A 90 -18.35 7.13 -6.39
N GLN A 91 -17.66 7.07 -7.53
CA GLN A 91 -18.21 6.50 -8.76
C GLN A 91 -18.51 5.01 -8.61
N ARG A 92 -17.58 4.24 -8.02
CA ARG A 92 -17.77 2.79 -7.84
C ARG A 92 -18.89 2.43 -6.87
N LEU A 93 -19.05 3.24 -5.83
CA LEU A 93 -20.08 3.04 -4.81
C LEU A 93 -21.39 3.75 -5.16
N GLU A 94 -21.46 4.42 -6.32
CA GLU A 94 -22.62 5.16 -6.79
C GLU A 94 -23.14 6.18 -5.76
N VAL A 95 -22.20 6.85 -5.07
CA VAL A 95 -22.53 7.93 -4.12
C VAL A 95 -22.09 9.29 -4.68
N PRO A 96 -22.81 10.38 -4.34
CA PRO A 96 -22.52 11.70 -4.92
C PRO A 96 -21.17 12.30 -4.48
N HIS A 97 -20.66 11.89 -3.31
CA HIS A 97 -19.42 12.44 -2.75
C HIS A 97 -18.72 11.43 -1.85
N MET A 98 -17.38 11.48 -1.86
CA MET A 98 -16.52 10.73 -0.95
C MET A 98 -15.47 11.64 -0.36
N SER A 99 -15.28 11.57 0.95
CA SER A 99 -14.26 12.35 1.66
C SER A 99 -12.85 11.86 1.34
N ALA A 100 -11.99 12.76 0.85
CA ALA A 100 -10.56 12.48 0.68
C ALA A 100 -9.87 12.16 2.01
N GLN A 101 -10.31 12.78 3.11
CA GLN A 101 -9.79 12.48 4.45
C GLN A 101 -10.15 11.07 4.91
N ALA A 102 -11.37 10.61 4.68
CA ALA A 102 -11.79 9.24 4.98
C ALA A 102 -10.99 8.22 4.16
N VAL A 103 -10.78 8.50 2.88
CA VAL A 103 -9.92 7.68 2.00
C VAL A 103 -8.49 7.66 2.53
N GLY A 104 -7.94 8.80 2.92
CA GLY A 104 -6.61 8.90 3.52
C GLY A 104 -6.46 8.06 4.79
N GLY A 105 -7.48 8.01 5.63
CA GLY A 105 -7.52 7.13 6.81
C GLY A 105 -7.43 5.64 6.42
N ALA A 106 -8.18 5.21 5.42
CA ALA A 106 -8.14 3.84 4.92
C ALA A 106 -6.79 3.50 4.26
N VAL A 107 -6.21 4.42 3.49
CA VAL A 107 -4.86 4.29 2.90
C VAL A 107 -3.82 4.09 4.00
N GLY A 108 -3.89 4.88 5.09
CA GLY A 108 -2.96 4.78 6.22
C GLY A 108 -3.06 3.49 7.03
N HIS A 109 -4.17 2.76 6.93
CA HIS A 109 -4.38 1.46 7.59
C HIS A 109 -4.06 0.26 6.69
N ASN A 110 -3.50 0.49 5.51
CA ASN A 110 -3.05 -0.59 4.62
C ASN A 110 -2.12 -1.56 5.36
N PRO A 111 -2.47 -2.84 5.49
CA PRO A 111 -1.66 -3.81 6.23
C PRO A 111 -0.50 -4.40 5.39
N ILE A 112 -0.50 -4.22 4.07
CA ILE A 112 0.48 -4.81 3.17
C ILE A 112 1.19 -3.71 2.38
N SER A 113 2.17 -3.08 3.01
CA SER A 113 2.97 -2.02 2.39
C SER A 113 3.66 -2.52 1.10
N LEU A 114 3.95 -1.65 0.18
CA LEU A 114 4.62 -1.88 -1.11
C LEU A 114 3.78 -2.65 -2.12
N ILE A 115 3.32 -3.85 -1.81
CA ILE A 115 2.52 -4.70 -2.71
C ILE A 115 1.15 -4.06 -2.93
N VAL A 116 0.50 -3.59 -1.85
CA VAL A 116 -0.63 -2.66 -1.93
C VAL A 116 -0.05 -1.25 -1.84
N PRO A 117 0.09 -0.52 -2.96
CA PRO A 117 1.03 0.58 -3.08
C PRO A 117 0.52 1.92 -2.52
N CYS A 118 0.27 1.99 -1.22
CA CYS A 118 -0.17 3.23 -0.58
C CYS A 118 0.87 4.37 -0.68
N HIS A 119 2.14 4.07 -0.92
CA HIS A 119 3.18 5.07 -1.18
C HIS A 119 2.98 5.86 -2.48
N ARG A 120 2.16 5.36 -3.42
CA ARG A 120 1.83 6.04 -4.68
C ARG A 120 0.71 7.06 -4.56
N VAL A 121 0.15 7.24 -3.36
CA VAL A 121 -0.89 8.25 -3.10
C VAL A 121 -0.26 9.50 -2.49
N ILE A 122 -0.50 10.66 -3.10
CA ILE A 122 0.09 11.95 -2.72
C ILE A 122 -1.00 13.00 -2.49
N GLY A 123 -0.65 14.11 -1.86
CA GLY A 123 -1.53 15.28 -1.77
C GLY A 123 -1.73 15.95 -3.14
N ALA A 124 -2.81 16.72 -3.28
CA ALA A 124 -3.15 17.41 -4.54
C ALA A 124 -2.09 18.43 -4.99
N ASP A 125 -1.32 18.96 -4.06
CA ASP A 125 -0.22 19.88 -4.28
C ASP A 125 1.15 19.19 -4.47
N GLY A 126 1.17 17.85 -4.60
CA GLY A 126 2.40 17.07 -4.66
C GLY A 126 3.03 16.80 -3.30
N ASN A 127 2.32 17.04 -2.22
CA ASN A 127 2.82 16.79 -0.87
C ASN A 127 2.86 15.29 -0.56
N LEU A 128 4.01 14.83 -0.02
CA LEU A 128 4.24 13.42 0.31
C LEU A 128 3.74 13.02 1.71
N THR A 129 2.95 13.84 2.39
CA THR A 129 2.45 13.55 3.74
C THR A 129 1.57 12.31 3.80
N GLY A 130 1.40 11.76 5.01
CA GLY A 130 0.41 10.71 5.28
C GLY A 130 0.88 9.29 5.05
N TYR A 131 2.17 9.02 4.99
CA TYR A 131 2.69 7.66 4.86
C TYR A 131 3.03 7.02 6.21
N ALA A 132 2.51 5.80 6.48
CA ALA A 132 2.73 5.09 7.75
C ALA A 132 4.22 4.77 8.00
N GLY A 133 4.98 4.50 6.96
CA GLY A 133 6.42 4.27 7.02
C GLY A 133 7.27 5.54 7.14
N GLY A 134 6.67 6.71 7.03
CA GLY A 134 7.36 8.01 7.04
C GLY A 134 7.67 8.56 5.64
N VAL A 135 7.70 9.89 5.55
CA VAL A 135 7.86 10.62 4.27
C VAL A 135 9.18 10.30 3.57
N ASP A 136 10.26 10.12 4.32
CA ASP A 136 11.58 9.80 3.73
C ASP A 136 11.57 8.45 3.01
N LYS A 137 10.93 7.43 3.60
CA LYS A 137 10.77 6.14 2.93
C LYS A 137 9.89 6.26 1.70
N LYS A 138 8.77 6.99 1.80
CA LYS A 138 7.88 7.24 0.66
C LYS A 138 8.63 7.87 -0.51
N ARG A 139 9.43 8.91 -0.26
CA ARG A 139 10.26 9.58 -1.26
C ARG A 139 11.24 8.60 -1.93
N ARG A 140 11.92 7.77 -1.13
CA ARG A 140 12.87 6.77 -1.64
C ARG A 140 12.19 5.71 -2.50
N LEU A 141 11.00 5.26 -2.11
CA LEU A 141 10.22 4.29 -2.87
C LEU A 141 9.79 4.85 -4.22
N LEU A 142 9.29 6.08 -4.26
CA LEU A 142 8.92 6.75 -5.50
C LEU A 142 10.13 6.95 -6.42
N ALA A 143 11.28 7.33 -5.86
CA ALA A 143 12.53 7.43 -6.62
C ALA A 143 12.97 6.07 -7.18
N LEU A 144 12.87 5.01 -6.38
CA LEU A 144 13.19 3.64 -6.81
C LEU A 144 12.31 3.19 -7.99
N GLU A 145 11.06 3.64 -8.02
CA GLU A 145 10.13 3.40 -9.12
C GLU A 145 10.37 4.29 -10.35
N GLY A 146 11.40 5.13 -10.33
CA GLY A 146 11.82 5.97 -11.46
C GLY A 146 11.16 7.34 -11.53
N LEU A 147 10.47 7.76 -10.47
CA LEU A 147 9.84 9.09 -10.43
C LEU A 147 10.86 10.18 -10.07
N ASP A 148 10.72 11.34 -10.71
CA ASP A 148 11.44 12.54 -10.32
C ASP A 148 10.85 13.10 -9.02
N VAL A 149 11.49 12.77 -7.90
CA VAL A 149 11.02 13.15 -6.56
C VAL A 149 11.29 14.62 -6.21
N SER A 150 12.02 15.35 -7.03
CA SER A 150 12.20 16.81 -6.86
C SER A 150 10.90 17.59 -7.02
N ARG A 151 9.93 17.01 -7.74
CA ARG A 151 8.61 17.58 -7.96
C ARG A 151 7.68 17.51 -6.74
N PHE A 152 8.04 16.72 -5.73
CA PHE A 152 7.22 16.49 -4.55
C PHE A 152 7.73 17.27 -3.34
N ALA A 153 6.81 17.89 -2.67
CA ALA A 153 7.08 18.63 -1.44
C ALA A 153 7.25 17.72 -0.20
#